data_83b62cf758ab3d73a1f67fcaa8fd811a
#
_entry.id   83b62cf758ab3d73a1f67fcaa8fd811a
#
_cell.length_a   1.000
_cell.length_b   1.000
_cell.length_c   1.000
_cell.angle_alpha   90.00
_cell.angle_beta   90.00
_cell.angle_gamma   90.00
#
_symmetry.space_group_name_H-M   'P 1'
#
loop_
_entity.id
_entity.type
_entity.pdbx_description
1 polymer ?
#
loop_
_entity_poly.entity_id
_entity_poly.type
_entity_poly.pdbx_seq_one_letter_code
_entity_poly.pdbx_strand_id
1 'polypeptide(L)'
;MKELKWIEEARRHIGLKEIVGANAHNPTIVQWLKEMGSFPGASKSWYFEDETPWCGLFVGYCLGKAGRAVIKDWYRAKAWSMSGLTKLEAPAYGCLGVKARRGGGHVFFVVGKDAIGRVLGLSGNQGNMVSIVPFDPADIDGYYWPSKLINGKAVPSFPTEARYQLPFVAATAKQGASEA
;
A
#
# COMPACT_ATOMS: atom_id res chain seq x y z
N MET A 1 14.21 1.42 15.85
CA MET A 1 14.09 0.39 14.77
C MET A 1 14.47 1.05 13.45
N LYS A 2 15.34 0.43 12.62
CA LYS A 2 15.69 0.99 11.30
C LYS A 2 14.44 1.02 10.42
N GLU A 3 14.25 2.14 9.69
CA GLU A 3 13.11 2.30 8.79
C GLU A 3 13.17 1.30 7.62
N LEU A 4 12.00 0.85 7.17
CA LEU A 4 11.87 -0.02 6.02
C LEU A 4 11.93 0.82 4.75
N LYS A 5 12.74 0.43 3.78
CA LYS A 5 12.93 1.18 2.53
C LYS A 5 11.62 1.52 1.81
N TRP A 6 10.63 0.61 1.84
CA TRP A 6 9.33 0.87 1.21
C TRP A 6 8.44 1.83 2.01
N ILE A 7 8.61 1.89 3.34
CA ILE A 7 7.92 2.89 4.18
C ILE A 7 8.61 4.24 4.03
N GLU A 8 9.95 4.26 3.97
CA GLU A 8 10.70 5.48 3.66
C GLU A 8 10.28 6.06 2.30
N GLU A 9 10.16 5.23 1.27
CA GLU A 9 9.66 5.65 -0.05
C GLU A 9 8.22 6.18 0.04
N ALA A 10 7.32 5.43 0.68
CA ALA A 10 5.93 5.83 0.81
C ALA A 10 5.75 7.17 1.53
N ARG A 11 6.54 7.43 2.59
CA ARG A 11 6.47 8.69 3.34
C ARG A 11 6.89 9.92 2.54
N ARG A 12 7.78 9.77 1.54
CA ARG A 12 8.20 10.89 0.66
C ARG A 12 7.05 11.46 -0.15
N HIS A 13 6.00 10.71 -0.34
CA HIS A 13 4.85 11.07 -1.17
C HIS A 13 3.64 11.56 -0.38
N ILE A 14 3.70 11.61 0.95
CA ILE A 14 2.57 12.11 1.77
C ILE A 14 2.18 13.51 1.31
N GLY A 15 0.87 13.70 1.06
CA GLY A 15 0.30 14.94 0.55
C GLY A 15 0.21 15.04 -0.97
N LEU A 16 0.79 14.10 -1.73
CA LEU A 16 0.61 14.03 -3.18
C LEU A 16 -0.85 13.71 -3.49
N LYS A 17 -1.47 14.52 -4.36
CA LYS A 17 -2.90 14.41 -4.73
C LYS A 17 -3.04 14.05 -6.20
N GLU A 18 -4.09 13.30 -6.54
CA GLU A 18 -4.53 13.21 -7.92
C GLU A 18 -5.03 14.57 -8.41
N ILE A 19 -5.03 14.77 -9.72
CA ILE A 19 -5.63 15.95 -10.35
C ILE A 19 -6.96 15.50 -10.95
N VAL A 20 -8.05 16.00 -10.40
CA VAL A 20 -9.40 15.66 -10.84
C VAL A 20 -9.71 16.36 -12.16
N GLY A 21 -10.14 15.60 -13.17
CA GLY A 21 -10.59 16.12 -14.47
C GLY A 21 -10.11 15.30 -15.65
N ALA A 22 -10.97 15.07 -16.61
CA ALA A 22 -10.79 14.12 -17.72
C ALA A 22 -9.54 14.34 -18.62
N ASN A 23 -8.82 15.46 -18.47
CA ASN A 23 -7.65 15.79 -19.27
C ASN A 23 -6.45 16.25 -18.43
N ALA A 24 -6.49 16.09 -17.13
CA ALA A 24 -5.43 16.53 -16.23
C ALA A 24 -5.07 15.40 -15.26
N HIS A 25 -3.85 14.87 -15.34
CA HIS A 25 -3.38 13.79 -14.51
C HIS A 25 -2.14 14.23 -13.73
N ASN A 26 -2.00 13.75 -12.49
CA ASN A 26 -0.79 14.02 -11.72
C ASN A 26 0.41 13.33 -12.42
N PRO A 27 1.42 14.07 -12.87
CA PRO A 27 2.54 13.52 -13.63
C PRO A 27 3.34 12.48 -12.84
N THR A 28 3.37 12.60 -11.50
CA THR A 28 4.05 11.63 -10.63
C THR A 28 3.31 10.29 -10.62
N ILE A 29 1.98 10.30 -10.49
CA ILE A 29 1.18 9.06 -10.51
C ILE A 29 1.29 8.40 -11.89
N VAL A 30 1.21 9.18 -12.97
CA VAL A 30 1.41 8.69 -14.33
C VAL A 30 2.82 8.10 -14.52
N GLN A 31 3.84 8.71 -13.93
CA GLN A 31 5.19 8.18 -13.98
C GLN A 31 5.31 6.84 -13.25
N TRP A 32 4.66 6.67 -12.10
CA TRP A 32 4.61 5.38 -11.39
C TRP A 32 3.98 4.28 -12.25
N LEU A 33 2.90 4.59 -12.97
CA LEU A 33 2.27 3.66 -13.91
C LEU A 33 3.25 3.18 -14.99
N LYS A 34 4.03 4.11 -15.56
CA LYS A 34 5.05 3.78 -16.57
C LYS A 34 6.16 2.89 -16.01
N GLU A 35 6.60 3.17 -14.78
CA GLU A 35 7.68 2.42 -14.13
C GLU A 35 7.23 1.02 -13.67
N MET A 36 5.96 0.83 -13.32
CA MET A 36 5.45 -0.45 -12.79
C MET A 36 5.68 -1.63 -13.73
N GLY A 37 5.61 -1.42 -15.05
CA GLY A 37 5.91 -2.46 -16.04
C GLY A 37 7.38 -2.90 -16.08
N SER A 38 8.29 -2.16 -15.46
CA SER A 38 9.72 -2.51 -15.39
C SER A 38 10.11 -3.35 -14.17
N PHE A 39 9.24 -3.44 -13.15
CA PHE A 39 9.53 -4.22 -11.96
C PHE A 39 9.36 -5.73 -12.21
N PRO A 40 10.29 -6.58 -11.76
CA PRO A 40 10.17 -8.03 -11.88
C PRO A 40 8.87 -8.55 -11.24
N GLY A 41 8.13 -9.35 -11.99
CA GLY A 41 6.84 -9.92 -11.55
C GLY A 41 5.62 -9.05 -11.81
N ALA A 42 5.80 -7.74 -12.08
CA ALA A 42 4.69 -6.88 -12.46
C ALA A 42 4.23 -7.18 -13.89
N SER A 43 2.93 -7.18 -14.13
CA SER A 43 2.38 -7.20 -15.48
C SER A 43 2.11 -5.78 -15.97
N LYS A 44 2.17 -5.57 -17.29
CA LYS A 44 1.68 -4.33 -17.89
C LYS A 44 0.17 -4.22 -17.61
N SER A 45 -0.25 -3.08 -17.08
CA SER A 45 -1.64 -2.77 -16.88
C SER A 45 -2.18 -1.94 -18.04
N TRP A 46 -3.46 -2.10 -18.34
CA TRP A 46 -4.25 -1.21 -19.21
C TRP A 46 -4.59 0.13 -18.53
N TYR A 47 -4.20 0.29 -17.31
CA TYR A 47 -4.45 1.39 -16.41
C TYR A 47 -3.57 2.59 -16.77
N PHE A 48 -4.16 3.71 -17.21
CA PHE A 48 -3.43 4.86 -17.73
C PHE A 48 -3.81 6.20 -17.11
N GLU A 49 -4.78 6.20 -16.17
CA GLU A 49 -5.38 7.41 -15.61
C GLU A 49 -5.30 7.41 -14.09
N ASP A 50 -5.03 8.55 -13.47
CA ASP A 50 -4.96 8.67 -12.01
C ASP A 50 -6.34 8.70 -11.33
N GLU A 51 -7.43 8.83 -12.06
CA GLU A 51 -8.80 8.70 -11.56
C GLU A 51 -9.22 7.25 -11.24
N THR A 52 -8.48 6.24 -11.72
CA THR A 52 -8.72 4.85 -11.32
C THR A 52 -8.12 4.60 -9.92
N PRO A 53 -8.76 3.79 -9.04
CA PRO A 53 -8.25 3.57 -7.68
C PRO A 53 -6.78 3.14 -7.66
N TRP A 54 -5.89 3.98 -7.17
CA TRP A 54 -4.44 3.80 -7.27
C TRP A 54 -3.72 3.40 -5.97
N CYS A 55 -4.47 2.89 -4.98
CA CYS A 55 -3.86 2.35 -3.76
C CYS A 55 -2.94 1.14 -4.04
N GLY A 56 -3.35 0.23 -4.92
CA GLY A 56 -2.52 -0.89 -5.35
C GLY A 56 -1.28 -0.48 -6.13
N LEU A 57 -1.41 0.51 -7.02
CA LEU A 57 -0.29 1.14 -7.73
C LEU A 57 0.74 1.69 -6.75
N PHE A 58 0.30 2.49 -5.79
CA PHE A 58 1.17 3.11 -4.80
C PHE A 58 1.96 2.08 -4.00
N VAL A 59 1.26 1.07 -3.47
CA VAL A 59 1.90 -0.03 -2.72
C VAL A 59 2.91 -0.78 -3.58
N GLY A 60 2.53 -1.16 -4.80
CA GLY A 60 3.40 -1.86 -5.74
C GLY A 60 4.64 -1.04 -6.09
N TYR A 61 4.48 0.23 -6.39
CA TYR A 61 5.58 1.15 -6.69
C TYR A 61 6.57 1.25 -5.53
N CYS A 62 6.10 1.51 -4.30
CA CYS A 62 6.96 1.63 -3.13
C CYS A 62 7.73 0.32 -2.84
N LEU A 63 7.09 -0.84 -3.00
CA LEU A 63 7.75 -2.14 -2.86
C LEU A 63 8.81 -2.36 -3.94
N GLY A 64 8.48 -2.09 -5.20
CA GLY A 64 9.42 -2.22 -6.32
C GLY A 64 10.65 -1.33 -6.16
N LYS A 65 10.47 -0.06 -5.79
CA LYS A 65 11.59 0.88 -5.49
C LYS A 65 12.45 0.41 -4.33
N ALA A 66 11.87 -0.30 -3.38
CA ALA A 66 12.61 -0.87 -2.25
C ALA A 66 13.27 -2.24 -2.56
N GLY A 67 13.19 -2.73 -3.80
CA GLY A 67 13.72 -4.02 -4.21
C GLY A 67 12.96 -5.22 -3.63
N ARG A 68 11.67 -5.04 -3.34
CA ARG A 68 10.76 -6.12 -2.95
C ARG A 68 10.07 -6.71 -4.18
N ALA A 69 9.59 -7.93 -4.04
CA ALA A 69 8.79 -8.55 -5.09
C ALA A 69 7.44 -7.81 -5.24
N VAL A 70 7.08 -7.51 -6.48
CA VAL A 70 5.79 -6.93 -6.85
C VAL A 70 4.90 -8.04 -7.39
N ILE A 71 3.64 -8.09 -6.97
CA ILE A 71 2.69 -9.09 -7.44
C ILE A 71 2.19 -8.77 -8.86
N LYS A 72 1.73 -9.78 -9.58
CA LYS A 72 1.28 -9.64 -10.98
C LYS A 72 0.13 -8.65 -11.15
N ASP A 73 -0.92 -8.78 -10.34
CA ASP A 73 -2.14 -7.94 -10.43
C ASP A 73 -2.10 -6.79 -9.41
N TRP A 74 -0.95 -6.15 -9.28
CA TRP A 74 -0.66 -5.09 -8.31
C TRP A 74 -1.70 -3.96 -8.24
N TYR A 75 -2.38 -3.65 -9.33
CA TYR A 75 -3.40 -2.61 -9.42
C TYR A 75 -4.71 -2.97 -8.68
N ARG A 76 -4.92 -4.23 -8.34
CA ARG A 76 -6.10 -4.70 -7.61
C ARG A 76 -5.77 -4.84 -6.12
N ALA A 77 -6.42 -4.05 -5.27
CA ALA A 77 -6.20 -4.12 -3.83
C ALA A 77 -6.38 -5.55 -3.26
N LYS A 78 -7.42 -6.26 -3.67
CA LYS A 78 -7.68 -7.64 -3.23
C LYS A 78 -6.63 -8.66 -3.70
N ALA A 79 -5.92 -8.40 -4.79
CA ALA A 79 -4.88 -9.31 -5.26
C ALA A 79 -3.74 -9.45 -4.24
N TRP A 80 -3.51 -8.43 -3.42
CA TRP A 80 -2.50 -8.46 -2.37
C TRP A 80 -2.78 -9.49 -1.27
N SER A 81 -4.04 -9.85 -1.03
CA SER A 81 -4.42 -10.93 -0.10
C SER A 81 -4.39 -12.33 -0.75
N MET A 82 -4.36 -12.40 -2.08
CA MET A 82 -4.46 -13.65 -2.85
C MET A 82 -3.14 -14.06 -3.50
N SER A 83 -2.09 -13.27 -3.37
CA SER A 83 -0.84 -13.37 -4.14
C SER A 83 0.24 -14.28 -3.54
N GLY A 84 -0.09 -15.07 -2.52
CA GLY A 84 0.88 -15.94 -1.83
C GLY A 84 1.89 -15.20 -0.95
N LEU A 85 1.60 -13.96 -0.56
CA LEU A 85 2.35 -13.25 0.47
C LEU A 85 2.21 -13.94 1.83
N THR A 86 3.18 -13.75 2.71
CA THR A 86 3.10 -14.28 4.08
C THR A 86 1.96 -13.61 4.84
N LYS A 87 0.90 -14.36 5.14
CA LYS A 87 -0.20 -13.87 5.99
C LYS A 87 0.28 -13.79 7.45
N LEU A 88 -0.08 -12.72 8.13
CA LEU A 88 0.24 -12.48 9.53
C LEU A 88 -1.01 -12.59 10.39
N GLU A 89 -0.85 -13.10 11.60
CA GLU A 89 -1.93 -13.20 12.61
C GLU A 89 -2.26 -11.84 13.26
N ALA A 90 -1.30 -10.90 13.25
CA ALA A 90 -1.46 -9.57 13.82
C ALA A 90 -0.74 -8.52 12.95
N PRO A 91 -1.15 -7.24 13.04
CA PRO A 91 -0.49 -6.17 12.31
C PRO A 91 0.95 -5.97 12.77
N ALA A 92 1.87 -5.85 11.81
CA ALA A 92 3.26 -5.51 12.06
C ALA A 92 3.63 -4.24 11.29
N TYR A 93 4.45 -3.38 11.87
CA TYR A 93 4.92 -2.16 11.21
C TYR A 93 5.54 -2.45 9.84
N GLY A 94 4.98 -1.89 8.81
CA GLY A 94 5.42 -2.07 7.42
C GLY A 94 4.75 -3.24 6.68
N CYS A 95 3.87 -4.03 7.30
CA CYS A 95 3.05 -5.00 6.59
C CYS A 95 1.95 -4.30 5.76
N LEU A 96 1.33 -5.05 4.87
CA LEU A 96 0.16 -4.63 4.11
C LEU A 96 -1.09 -4.96 4.92
N GLY A 97 -1.99 -3.99 5.10
CA GLY A 97 -3.37 -4.22 5.47
C GLY A 97 -4.24 -4.25 4.21
N VAL A 98 -5.13 -5.21 4.10
CA VAL A 98 -6.11 -5.31 3.01
C VAL A 98 -7.51 -5.23 3.59
N LYS A 99 -8.31 -4.31 3.08
CA LYS A 99 -9.72 -4.15 3.38
C LYS A 99 -10.52 -4.43 2.12
N ALA A 100 -11.33 -5.48 2.10
CA ALA A 100 -12.28 -5.72 1.03
C ALA A 100 -13.52 -4.84 1.23
N ARG A 101 -14.11 -4.41 0.15
CA ARG A 101 -15.40 -3.72 0.15
C ARG A 101 -16.22 -4.14 -1.07
N ARG A 102 -17.51 -3.84 -1.05
CA ARG A 102 -18.39 -4.13 -2.20
C ARG A 102 -17.89 -3.36 -3.44
N GLY A 103 -17.61 -4.09 -4.51
CA GLY A 103 -17.11 -3.50 -5.76
C GLY A 103 -15.60 -3.24 -5.83
N GLY A 104 -14.84 -3.52 -4.75
CA GLY A 104 -13.39 -3.26 -4.77
C GLY A 104 -12.68 -3.65 -3.49
N GLY A 105 -11.68 -2.88 -3.12
CA GLY A 105 -10.90 -3.04 -1.90
C GLY A 105 -9.94 -1.88 -1.71
N HIS A 106 -9.27 -1.87 -0.58
CA HIS A 106 -8.18 -0.95 -0.28
C HIS A 106 -6.98 -1.72 0.25
N VAL A 107 -5.78 -1.27 -0.09
CA VAL A 107 -4.52 -1.82 0.40
C VAL A 107 -3.64 -0.69 0.88
N PHE A 108 -2.98 -0.88 2.01
CA PHE A 108 -2.17 0.15 2.67
C PHE A 108 -1.01 -0.47 3.45
N PHE A 109 0.01 0.31 3.73
CA PHE A 109 1.06 -0.05 4.67
C PHE A 109 0.65 0.28 6.10
N VAL A 110 0.78 -0.67 7.01
CA VAL A 110 0.61 -0.43 8.44
C VAL A 110 1.80 0.38 8.96
N VAL A 111 1.55 1.58 9.48
CA VAL A 111 2.61 2.48 9.96
C VAL A 111 2.49 2.82 11.45
N GLY A 112 1.49 2.30 12.13
CA GLY A 112 1.30 2.53 13.55
C GLY A 112 -0.12 2.27 14.01
N LYS A 113 -0.44 2.77 15.18
CA LYS A 113 -1.78 2.79 15.78
C LYS A 113 -2.07 4.14 16.42
N ASP A 114 -3.33 4.46 16.60
CA ASP A 114 -3.76 5.62 17.38
C ASP A 114 -4.04 5.27 18.85
N ALA A 115 -4.44 6.28 19.63
CA ALA A 115 -4.67 6.13 21.07
C ALA A 115 -5.86 5.22 21.44
N ILE A 116 -6.80 4.98 20.49
CA ILE A 116 -7.95 4.10 20.71
C ILE A 116 -7.79 2.73 20.03
N GLY A 117 -6.59 2.42 19.52
CA GLY A 117 -6.24 1.11 18.99
C GLY A 117 -6.54 0.90 17.51
N ARG A 118 -6.96 1.94 16.76
CA ARG A 118 -7.12 1.82 15.31
C ARG A 118 -5.77 1.72 14.62
N VAL A 119 -5.69 0.93 13.57
CA VAL A 119 -4.49 0.78 12.75
C VAL A 119 -4.32 1.99 11.84
N LEU A 120 -3.14 2.59 11.82
CA LEU A 120 -2.81 3.70 10.93
C LEU A 120 -2.22 3.14 9.63
N GLY A 121 -2.93 3.40 8.52
CA GLY A 121 -2.58 2.96 7.19
C GLY A 121 -2.06 4.09 6.31
N LEU A 122 -0.88 3.93 5.74
CA LEU A 122 -0.28 4.82 4.74
C LEU A 122 -0.52 4.25 3.34
N SER A 123 -1.27 4.95 2.51
CA SER A 123 -1.51 4.55 1.12
C SER A 123 -1.83 5.74 0.22
N GLY A 124 -1.86 5.45 -1.07
CA GLY A 124 -2.44 6.32 -2.08
C GLY A 124 -3.95 6.17 -2.19
N ASN A 125 -4.59 7.12 -2.85
CA ASN A 125 -6.04 7.18 -3.07
C ASN A 125 -6.86 7.21 -1.78
N GLN A 126 -6.33 7.78 -0.72
CA GLN A 126 -7.02 8.03 0.54
C GLN A 126 -7.51 9.49 0.55
N GLY A 127 -8.78 9.70 0.16
CA GLY A 127 -9.30 11.04 -0.14
C GLY A 127 -8.55 11.66 -1.32
N ASN A 128 -8.30 10.89 -2.38
CA ASN A 128 -7.60 11.28 -3.59
C ASN A 128 -6.15 11.76 -3.34
N MET A 129 -5.52 11.29 -2.26
CA MET A 129 -4.15 11.66 -1.92
C MET A 129 -3.37 10.51 -1.27
N VAL A 130 -2.05 10.68 -1.17
CA VAL A 130 -1.21 9.87 -0.28
C VAL A 130 -1.33 10.42 1.13
N SER A 131 -1.86 9.61 2.04
CA SER A 131 -2.09 10.04 3.42
C SER A 131 -1.98 8.88 4.42
N ILE A 132 -1.98 9.21 5.71
CA ILE A 132 -2.11 8.25 6.80
C ILE A 132 -3.50 8.43 7.40
N VAL A 133 -4.33 7.38 7.34
CA VAL A 133 -5.68 7.38 7.90
C VAL A 133 -5.89 6.21 8.87
N PRO A 134 -6.80 6.35 9.85
CA PRO A 134 -7.10 5.28 10.79
C PRO A 134 -8.09 4.27 10.19
N PHE A 135 -7.87 2.99 10.45
CA PHE A 135 -8.77 1.88 10.13
C PHE A 135 -9.16 1.15 11.40
N ASP A 136 -10.43 0.81 11.56
CA ASP A 136 -10.86 -0.12 12.60
C ASP A 136 -10.27 -1.50 12.30
N PRO A 137 -9.60 -2.17 13.25
CA PRO A 137 -9.10 -3.52 13.04
C PRO A 137 -10.14 -4.52 12.56
N ALA A 138 -11.41 -4.35 12.97
CA ALA A 138 -12.52 -5.19 12.53
C ALA A 138 -12.85 -5.09 11.03
N ASP A 139 -12.47 -3.99 10.39
CA ASP A 139 -12.68 -3.73 8.96
C ASP A 139 -11.54 -4.28 8.08
N ILE A 140 -10.47 -4.79 8.65
CA ILE A 140 -9.29 -5.27 7.93
C ILE A 140 -9.36 -6.79 7.77
N ASP A 141 -9.45 -7.27 6.52
CA ASP A 141 -9.59 -8.69 6.22
C ASP A 141 -8.32 -9.49 6.46
N GLY A 142 -7.17 -8.82 6.48
CA GLY A 142 -5.91 -9.50 6.78
C GLY A 142 -4.69 -8.62 6.64
N TYR A 143 -3.61 -9.12 7.21
CA TYR A 143 -2.28 -8.52 7.18
C TYR A 143 -1.32 -9.42 6.42
N TYR A 144 -0.45 -8.83 5.59
CA TYR A 144 0.43 -9.59 4.70
C TYR A 144 1.83 -8.96 4.69
N TRP A 145 2.87 -9.81 4.79
CA TRP A 145 4.25 -9.33 4.73
C TRP A 145 4.80 -9.42 3.32
N PRO A 146 5.45 -8.35 2.81
CA PRO A 146 6.00 -8.33 1.45
C PRO A 146 7.13 -9.35 1.28
N SER A 147 7.10 -10.12 0.19
CA SER A 147 8.16 -11.05 -0.17
C SER A 147 9.45 -10.33 -0.55
N LYS A 148 10.59 -10.96 -0.30
CA LYS A 148 11.88 -10.53 -0.86
C LYS A 148 11.92 -10.83 -2.35
N LEU A 149 12.68 -10.05 -3.10
CA LEU A 149 13.06 -10.38 -4.47
C LEU A 149 14.49 -10.91 -4.46
N ILE A 150 14.69 -12.19 -4.76
CA ILE A 150 16.00 -12.84 -4.81
C ILE A 150 16.16 -13.51 -6.17
N ASN A 151 17.17 -13.08 -6.93
CA ASN A 151 17.42 -13.58 -8.29
C ASN A 151 16.16 -13.55 -9.18
N GLY A 152 15.39 -12.46 -9.12
CA GLY A 152 14.15 -12.28 -9.89
C GLY A 152 12.95 -13.09 -9.39
N LYS A 153 13.08 -13.85 -8.30
CA LYS A 153 12.00 -14.65 -7.72
C LYS A 153 11.49 -14.07 -6.41
N ALA A 154 10.18 -14.11 -6.23
CA ALA A 154 9.57 -13.77 -4.95
C ALA A 154 9.85 -14.87 -3.92
N VAL A 155 10.44 -14.48 -2.79
CA VAL A 155 10.77 -15.40 -1.68
C VAL A 155 10.03 -14.91 -0.43
N PRO A 156 9.23 -15.77 0.23
CA PRO A 156 8.54 -15.41 1.47
C PRO A 156 9.51 -14.85 2.51
N SER A 157 9.05 -13.88 3.27
CA SER A 157 9.80 -13.29 4.37
C SER A 157 8.86 -12.91 5.50
N PHE A 158 9.42 -12.61 6.67
CA PHE A 158 8.67 -12.33 7.89
C PHE A 158 9.16 -11.02 8.50
N PRO A 159 8.30 -10.30 9.26
CA PRO A 159 8.74 -9.20 10.09
C PRO A 159 9.58 -9.73 11.26
N THR A 160 10.42 -8.87 11.81
CA THR A 160 11.04 -9.14 13.11
C THR A 160 10.03 -8.94 14.23
N GLU A 161 10.21 -9.59 15.37
CA GLU A 161 9.31 -9.50 16.53
C GLU A 161 9.03 -8.05 16.96
N ALA A 162 10.06 -7.22 16.96
CA ALA A 162 9.93 -5.81 17.32
C ALA A 162 8.94 -5.01 16.45
N ARG A 163 8.60 -5.50 15.24
CA ARG A 163 7.67 -4.80 14.34
C ARG A 163 6.21 -5.00 14.70
N TYR A 164 5.89 -5.98 15.50
CA TYR A 164 4.54 -6.17 16.06
C TYR A 164 4.21 -5.12 17.15
N GLN A 165 5.22 -4.41 17.64
CA GLN A 165 5.05 -3.28 18.55
C GLN A 165 4.78 -2.00 17.74
N LEU A 166 3.52 -1.77 17.37
CA LEU A 166 3.15 -0.62 16.56
C LEU A 166 3.37 0.68 17.33
N PRO A 167 4.07 1.66 16.72
CA PRO A 167 4.24 2.98 17.31
C PRO A 167 2.91 3.76 17.31
N PHE A 168 2.77 4.70 18.24
CA PHE A 168 1.71 5.69 18.16
C PHE A 168 2.04 6.72 17.09
N VAL A 169 1.12 6.92 16.15
CA VAL A 169 1.27 7.83 15.02
C VAL A 169 0.00 8.68 14.88
N ALA A 170 0.16 9.94 14.51
CA ALA A 170 -0.98 10.80 14.16
C ALA A 170 -1.41 10.53 12.70
N ALA A 171 -2.72 10.52 12.47
CA ALA A 171 -3.26 10.55 11.12
C ALA A 171 -2.94 11.88 10.44
N THR A 172 -2.68 11.85 9.13
CA THR A 172 -2.47 13.07 8.33
C THR A 172 -3.74 13.52 7.62
N ALA A 173 -4.75 12.64 7.54
CA ALA A 173 -6.06 12.92 7.00
C ALA A 173 -7.14 12.07 7.71
N LYS A 174 -8.41 12.46 7.53
CA LYS A 174 -9.55 11.60 7.90
C LYS A 174 -9.79 10.59 6.80
N GLN A 175 -10.33 9.41 7.15
CA GLN A 175 -10.78 8.43 6.17
C GLN A 175 -11.86 9.06 5.28
N GLY A 176 -11.67 9.03 3.97
CA GLY A 176 -12.62 9.56 3.00
C GLY A 176 -13.80 8.59 2.78
N ALA A 177 -14.93 9.12 2.28
CA ALA A 177 -16.10 8.31 1.96
C ALA A 177 -15.84 7.25 0.88
N SER A 178 -14.84 7.46 0.03
CA SER A 178 -14.42 6.49 -1.00
C SER A 178 -13.72 5.25 -0.44
N GLU A 179 -13.31 5.29 0.82
CA GLU A 179 -12.58 4.21 1.52
C GLU A 179 -13.45 3.53 2.60
N ALA A 180 -14.64 4.07 2.83
CA ALA A 180 -15.59 3.56 3.83
C ALA A 180 -16.35 2.32 3.32
#